data_cf94ef44fe6e10184074bec9da7519ca
#
_entry.id   cf94ef44fe6e10184074bec9da7519ca
#
_cell.length_a   1.000
_cell.length_b   1.000
_cell.length_c   1.000
_cell.angle_alpha   90.00
_cell.angle_beta   90.00
_cell.angle_gamma   90.00
#
_symmetry.space_group_name_H-M   'P 1'
#
loop_
_entity.id
_entity.type
_entity.pdbx_description
1 polymer ?
#
loop_
_entity_poly.entity_id
_entity_poly.type
_entity_poly.pdbx_seq_one_letter_code
_entity_poly.pdbx_strand_id
1 'polypeptide(L)'
;MVLTHEREQFAAGITQAEATELLRKDVRLAERAVLRLISAPLTDGQFDALVSFTFNLGAGALQRSTLRQKVNRGEHEGVPAELMKWVRAAGKKLPGLVRRRRVEISIYADKYSPSATIQTNTLVKMDIG
;
A
#
# COMPACT_ATOMS: atom_id res chain seq x y z
N MET A 1 -3.06 8.24 8.60
CA MET A 1 -1.73 8.81 8.79
C MET A 1 -1.45 9.08 10.24
N VAL A 2 -0.26 8.78 10.68
CA VAL A 2 0.12 9.05 12.06
C VAL A 2 0.48 10.51 12.21
N LEU A 3 -0.12 11.16 13.20
CA LEU A 3 0.18 12.55 13.48
C LEU A 3 1.51 12.67 14.21
N THR A 4 2.14 13.84 14.13
CA THR A 4 3.44 14.05 14.74
C THR A 4 3.43 13.75 16.24
N HIS A 5 2.42 14.20 16.95
CA HIS A 5 2.36 13.97 18.39
C HIS A 5 2.14 12.47 18.71
N GLU A 6 1.51 11.72 17.81
CA GLU A 6 1.37 10.28 17.99
C GLU A 6 2.72 9.59 17.86
N ARG A 7 3.55 10.05 16.94
CA ARG A 7 4.90 9.51 16.80
C ARG A 7 5.74 9.78 18.03
N GLU A 8 5.60 10.97 18.58
CA GLU A 8 6.30 11.31 19.81
C GLU A 8 5.82 10.46 20.95
N GLN A 9 4.53 10.17 21.01
CA GLN A 9 3.96 9.29 21.99
C GLN A 9 4.53 7.88 21.88
N PHE A 10 4.63 7.37 20.66
CA PHE A 10 5.23 6.05 20.44
C PHE A 10 6.67 6.03 20.94
N ALA A 11 7.44 7.06 20.59
CA ALA A 11 8.83 7.12 21.00
C ALA A 11 9.00 7.17 22.51
N ALA A 12 8.05 7.78 23.20
CA ALA A 12 8.17 8.00 24.64
C ALA A 12 7.47 6.93 25.47
N GLY A 13 6.44 6.28 24.94
CA GLY A 13 5.54 5.54 25.79
C GLY A 13 5.31 4.08 25.48
N ILE A 14 5.77 3.55 24.33
CA ILE A 14 5.48 2.15 24.01
C ILE A 14 6.77 1.42 23.63
N THR A 15 6.73 0.09 23.77
CA THR A 15 7.86 -0.75 23.43
C THR A 15 7.92 -1.00 21.94
N GLN A 16 9.07 -1.51 21.49
CA GLN A 16 9.22 -1.95 20.10
C GLN A 16 8.17 -3.00 19.74
N ALA A 17 7.90 -3.93 20.63
CA ALA A 17 6.93 -4.99 20.39
C ALA A 17 5.53 -4.41 20.23
N GLU A 18 5.16 -3.45 21.06
CA GLU A 18 3.86 -2.80 20.97
C GLU A 18 3.72 -2.01 19.68
N ALA A 19 4.78 -1.29 19.29
CA ALA A 19 4.77 -0.53 18.04
C ALA A 19 4.62 -1.47 16.84
N THR A 20 5.33 -2.59 16.86
CA THR A 20 5.25 -3.59 15.79
C THR A 20 3.83 -4.16 15.67
N GLU A 21 3.19 -4.44 16.81
CA GLU A 21 1.84 -4.99 16.79
C GLU A 21 0.82 -4.00 16.24
N LEU A 22 0.95 -2.71 16.58
CA LEU A 22 0.09 -1.67 16.05
C LEU A 22 0.24 -1.56 14.54
N LEU A 23 1.48 -1.59 14.04
CA LEU A 23 1.73 -1.54 12.61
C LEU A 23 1.14 -2.74 11.90
N ARG A 24 1.29 -3.93 12.49
CA ARG A 24 0.75 -5.15 11.90
C ARG A 24 -0.77 -5.08 11.79
N LYS A 25 -1.42 -4.54 12.81
CA LYS A 25 -2.86 -4.34 12.81
C LYS A 25 -3.29 -3.41 11.68
N ASP A 26 -2.56 -2.31 11.50
CA ASP A 26 -2.90 -1.33 10.46
C ASP A 26 -2.72 -1.92 9.06
N VAL A 27 -1.69 -2.75 8.86
CA VAL A 27 -1.50 -3.43 7.58
C VAL A 27 -2.65 -4.39 7.32
N ARG A 28 -3.10 -5.12 8.33
CA ARG A 28 -4.23 -6.03 8.15
C ARG A 28 -5.51 -5.28 7.76
N LEU A 29 -5.72 -4.10 8.32
CA LEU A 29 -6.87 -3.28 7.95
C LEU A 29 -6.78 -2.83 6.49
N ALA A 30 -5.58 -2.47 6.04
CA ALA A 30 -5.36 -2.09 4.65
C ALA A 30 -5.61 -3.28 3.72
N GLU A 31 -5.13 -4.46 4.10
CA GLU A 31 -5.37 -5.67 3.31
C GLU A 31 -6.85 -5.97 3.18
N ARG A 32 -7.59 -5.87 4.27
CA ARG A 32 -9.04 -6.10 4.25
C ARG A 32 -9.75 -5.08 3.37
N ALA A 33 -9.30 -3.83 3.40
CA ALA A 33 -9.90 -2.81 2.55
C ALA A 33 -9.69 -3.12 1.08
N VAL A 34 -8.48 -3.55 0.70
CA VAL A 34 -8.22 -3.94 -0.68
C VAL A 34 -9.12 -5.10 -1.09
N LEU A 35 -9.22 -6.13 -0.24
CA LEU A 35 -10.05 -7.28 -0.54
C LEU A 35 -11.52 -6.91 -0.67
N ARG A 36 -11.98 -5.94 0.10
CA ARG A 36 -13.37 -5.49 0.03
C ARG A 36 -13.64 -4.63 -1.20
N LEU A 37 -12.69 -3.77 -1.55
CA LEU A 37 -12.92 -2.75 -2.57
C LEU A 37 -12.53 -3.18 -3.98
N ILE A 38 -11.65 -4.18 -4.09
CA ILE A 38 -11.19 -4.67 -5.40
C ILE A 38 -11.81 -6.03 -5.64
N SER A 39 -12.60 -6.12 -6.71
CA SER A 39 -13.26 -7.36 -7.08
C SER A 39 -12.53 -8.12 -8.17
N ALA A 40 -11.58 -7.50 -8.85
CA ALA A 40 -10.84 -8.14 -9.92
C ALA A 40 -9.73 -9.03 -9.35
N PRO A 41 -9.33 -10.07 -10.06
CA PRO A 41 -8.19 -10.87 -9.63
C PRO A 41 -6.90 -10.06 -9.67
N LEU A 42 -6.04 -10.27 -8.70
CA LEU A 42 -4.79 -9.52 -8.57
C LEU A 42 -3.62 -10.50 -8.44
N THR A 43 -2.49 -10.11 -9.04
CA THR A 43 -1.23 -10.78 -8.72
C THR A 43 -0.79 -10.36 -7.32
N ASP A 44 0.18 -11.08 -6.75
CA ASP A 44 0.71 -10.71 -5.45
C ASP A 44 1.29 -9.30 -5.46
N GLY A 45 2.00 -8.93 -6.52
CA GLY A 45 2.57 -7.58 -6.62
C GLY A 45 1.49 -6.52 -6.71
N GLN A 46 0.44 -6.78 -7.48
CA GLN A 46 -0.68 -5.85 -7.56
C GLN A 46 -1.35 -5.67 -6.21
N PHE A 47 -1.59 -6.78 -5.51
CA PHE A 47 -2.17 -6.73 -4.18
C PHE A 47 -1.29 -5.92 -3.23
N ASP A 48 0.01 -6.23 -3.22
CA ASP A 48 0.95 -5.56 -2.32
C ASP A 48 1.02 -4.07 -2.58
N ALA A 49 1.03 -3.66 -3.85
CA ALA A 49 1.06 -2.25 -4.20
C ALA A 49 -0.20 -1.52 -3.70
N LEU A 50 -1.36 -2.15 -3.87
CA LEU A 50 -2.62 -1.56 -3.42
C LEU A 50 -2.71 -1.51 -1.91
N VAL A 51 -2.16 -2.51 -1.22
CA VAL A 51 -2.08 -2.49 0.24
C VAL A 51 -1.20 -1.34 0.71
N SER A 52 -0.05 -1.15 0.07
CA SER A 52 0.84 -0.04 0.40
C SER A 52 0.14 1.31 0.21
N PHE A 53 -0.53 1.48 -0.92
CA PHE A 53 -1.30 2.69 -1.21
C PHE A 53 -2.34 2.94 -0.12
N THR A 54 -3.09 1.91 0.22
CA THR A 54 -4.18 2.00 1.20
C THR A 54 -3.65 2.24 2.60
N PHE A 55 -2.55 1.58 2.96
CA PHE A 55 -1.91 1.81 4.25
C PHE A 55 -1.43 3.25 4.39
N ASN A 56 -0.88 3.80 3.31
CA ASN A 56 -0.32 5.15 3.32
C ASN A 56 -1.41 6.23 3.30
N LEU A 57 -2.47 6.02 2.51
CA LEU A 57 -3.45 7.07 2.24
C LEU A 57 -4.84 6.80 2.82
N GLY A 58 -5.11 5.59 3.26
CA GLY A 58 -6.38 5.23 3.87
C GLY A 58 -7.34 4.54 2.93
N ALA A 59 -8.24 3.75 3.50
CA ALA A 59 -9.24 3.02 2.73
C ALA A 59 -10.19 3.95 1.99
N GLY A 60 -10.48 5.12 2.56
CA GLY A 60 -11.33 6.09 1.89
C GLY A 60 -10.72 6.62 0.61
N ALA A 61 -9.40 6.79 0.59
CA ALA A 61 -8.71 7.21 -0.64
C ALA A 61 -8.89 6.18 -1.74
N LEU A 62 -8.67 4.91 -1.42
CA LEU A 62 -8.86 3.83 -2.39
C LEU A 62 -10.32 3.79 -2.86
N GLN A 63 -11.24 3.88 -1.92
CA GLN A 63 -12.67 3.75 -2.23
C GLN A 63 -13.14 4.79 -3.25
N ARG A 64 -12.66 6.03 -3.14
CA ARG A 64 -13.14 7.11 -4.02
C ARG A 64 -12.26 7.31 -5.25
N SER A 65 -11.24 6.48 -5.45
CA SER A 65 -10.23 6.72 -6.49
C SER A 65 -10.64 6.16 -7.85
N THR A 66 -10.20 6.83 -8.91
CA THR A 66 -10.28 6.28 -10.26
C THR A 66 -9.34 5.08 -10.39
N LEU A 67 -8.29 5.05 -9.59
CA LEU A 67 -7.39 3.89 -9.50
C LEU A 67 -8.19 2.62 -9.25
N ARG A 68 -9.06 2.65 -8.24
CA ARG A 68 -9.89 1.48 -7.91
C ARG A 68 -10.74 1.06 -9.10
N GLN A 69 -11.34 2.03 -9.79
CA GLN A 69 -12.20 1.73 -10.93
C GLN A 69 -11.42 1.05 -12.06
N LYS A 70 -10.21 1.55 -12.33
CA LYS A 70 -9.39 0.96 -13.40
C LYS A 70 -8.95 -0.45 -13.05
N VAL A 71 -8.54 -0.67 -11.81
CA VAL A 71 -8.14 -2.01 -11.36
C VAL A 71 -9.31 -2.98 -11.51
N ASN A 72 -10.50 -2.56 -11.09
CA ASN A 72 -11.67 -3.43 -11.15
C ASN A 72 -12.11 -3.73 -12.58
N ARG A 73 -11.75 -2.87 -13.53
CA ARG A 73 -12.05 -3.13 -14.94
C ARG A 73 -10.91 -3.84 -15.66
N GLY A 74 -9.83 -4.17 -14.95
CA GLY A 74 -8.68 -4.82 -15.56
C GLY A 74 -7.82 -3.91 -16.41
N GLU A 75 -7.96 -2.60 -16.27
CA GLU A 75 -7.20 -1.62 -17.05
C GLU A 75 -5.89 -1.32 -16.37
N HIS A 76 -5.04 -2.34 -16.26
CA HIS A 76 -3.81 -2.27 -15.47
C HIS A 76 -2.78 -1.30 -16.04
N GLU A 77 -2.77 -1.10 -17.35
CA GLU A 77 -1.80 -0.19 -17.97
C GLU A 77 -2.06 1.27 -17.58
N GLY A 78 -3.24 1.59 -17.11
CA GLY A 78 -3.55 2.94 -16.65
C GLY A 78 -3.22 3.19 -15.19
N VAL A 79 -2.85 2.14 -14.46
CA VAL A 79 -2.65 2.24 -13.01
C VAL A 79 -1.46 3.12 -12.62
N PRO A 80 -0.31 3.07 -13.30
CA PRO A 80 0.80 3.94 -12.90
C PRO A 80 0.42 5.42 -12.91
N ALA A 81 -0.29 5.88 -13.93
CA ALA A 81 -0.71 7.28 -13.98
C ALA A 81 -1.68 7.62 -12.86
N GLU A 82 -2.57 6.69 -12.52
CA GLU A 82 -3.51 6.92 -11.44
C GLU A 82 -2.80 6.99 -10.08
N LEU A 83 -1.80 6.13 -9.86
CA LEU A 83 -1.03 6.18 -8.63
C LEU A 83 -0.31 7.53 -8.49
N MET A 84 0.25 8.04 -9.57
CA MET A 84 1.01 9.29 -9.52
C MET A 84 0.14 10.52 -9.24
N LYS A 85 -1.17 10.39 -9.26
CA LYS A 85 -2.04 11.50 -8.85
C LYS A 85 -1.99 11.73 -7.34
N TRP A 86 -1.48 10.77 -6.57
CA TRP A 86 -1.52 10.82 -5.10
C TRP A 86 -0.16 11.17 -4.52
N VAL A 87 0.38 12.31 -4.95
CA VAL A 87 1.72 12.77 -4.54
C VAL A 87 1.67 14.13 -3.85
N ARG A 88 0.47 14.62 -3.52
CA ARG A 88 0.34 15.93 -2.89
C ARG A 88 -0.29 15.80 -1.50
N ALA A 89 0.12 16.69 -0.62
CA ALA A 89 -0.51 16.86 0.67
C ALA A 89 -0.57 18.35 0.96
N ALA A 90 -1.72 18.83 1.46
CA ALA A 90 -1.93 20.25 1.73
C ALA A 90 -1.63 21.11 0.49
N GLY A 91 -1.97 20.61 -0.69
CA GLY A 91 -1.78 21.32 -1.94
C GLY A 91 -0.37 21.30 -2.50
N LYS A 92 0.57 20.62 -1.84
CA LYS A 92 1.96 20.60 -2.27
C LYS A 92 2.38 19.20 -2.68
N LYS A 93 3.16 19.14 -3.74
CA LYS A 93 3.78 17.89 -4.17
C LYS A 93 4.94 17.58 -3.22
N LEU A 94 4.93 16.40 -2.63
CA LEU A 94 5.94 16.00 -1.65
C LEU A 94 6.83 14.91 -2.21
N PRO A 95 8.18 15.10 -2.13
CA PRO A 95 9.10 14.07 -2.66
C PRO A 95 8.92 12.70 -2.05
N GLY A 96 8.58 12.63 -0.77
CA GLY A 96 8.34 11.35 -0.12
C GLY A 96 7.15 10.60 -0.70
N LEU A 97 6.09 11.33 -1.05
CA LEU A 97 4.93 10.72 -1.67
C LEU A 97 5.23 10.27 -3.09
N VAL A 98 6.04 11.05 -3.82
CA VAL A 98 6.47 10.66 -5.16
C VAL A 98 7.24 9.34 -5.10
N ARG A 99 8.20 9.23 -4.17
CA ARG A 99 8.98 8.00 -4.02
C ARG A 99 8.08 6.82 -3.69
N ARG A 100 7.12 7.03 -2.81
CA ARG A 100 6.21 5.97 -2.39
C ARG A 100 5.41 5.45 -3.59
N ARG A 101 4.86 6.37 -4.39
CA ARG A 101 4.08 5.96 -5.57
C ARG A 101 4.96 5.25 -6.59
N ARG A 102 6.21 5.68 -6.76
CA ARG A 102 7.11 5.00 -7.69
C ARG A 102 7.43 3.58 -7.26
N VAL A 103 7.61 3.37 -5.96
CA VAL A 103 7.82 2.02 -5.44
C VAL A 103 6.59 1.16 -5.70
N GLU A 104 5.40 1.71 -5.45
CA GLU A 104 4.17 0.97 -5.69
C GLU A 104 3.99 0.62 -7.16
N ILE A 105 4.33 1.54 -8.06
CA ILE A 105 4.27 1.28 -9.49
C ILE A 105 5.18 0.11 -9.85
N SER A 106 6.39 0.10 -9.32
CA SER A 106 7.34 -0.98 -9.57
C SER A 106 6.82 -2.32 -9.07
N ILE A 107 6.28 -2.35 -7.86
CA ILE A 107 5.72 -3.57 -7.28
C ILE A 107 4.50 -4.04 -8.08
N TYR A 108 3.66 -3.11 -8.50
CA TYR A 108 2.45 -3.42 -9.25
C TYR A 108 2.79 -4.09 -10.59
N ALA A 109 3.86 -3.63 -11.21
CA ALA A 109 4.27 -4.14 -12.52
C ALA A 109 5.04 -5.45 -12.43
N ASP A 110 5.44 -5.88 -11.24
CA ASP A 110 6.24 -7.08 -11.08
C ASP A 110 5.41 -8.31 -11.42
N LYS A 111 5.84 -9.05 -12.42
CA LYS A 111 5.14 -10.25 -12.87
C LYS A 111 5.46 -11.45 -12.01
N TYR A 112 6.53 -11.41 -11.23
CA TYR A 112 6.87 -12.46 -10.30
C TYR A 112 6.52 -11.99 -8.91
N SER A 113 5.69 -12.76 -8.25
CA SER A 113 5.28 -12.42 -6.91
C SER A 113 5.67 -13.56 -6.01
N PRO A 114 6.83 -13.47 -5.38
CA PRO A 114 7.34 -14.58 -4.60
C PRO A 114 6.45 -14.94 -3.44
N SER A 115 5.62 -14.15 -3.04
CA SER A 115 4.79 -14.54 -1.96
C SER A 115 3.74 -15.48 -2.36
N ALA A 116 3.82 -15.64 -3.32
CA ALA A 116 2.80 -16.50 -3.51
C ALA A 116 3.10 -17.61 -2.65
N THR A 117 3.51 -16.79 -2.80
CA THR A 117 3.83 -17.15 -2.35
C THR A 117 4.06 -16.92 -1.38
N ILE A 118 4.22 -17.05 -1.22
CA ILE A 118 4.59 -16.70 -0.63
C ILE A 118 4.76 -16.47 0.08
N GLN A 119 4.95 -16.78 -0.01
CA GLN A 119 5.42 -16.55 0.29
C GLN A 119 5.88 -16.02 0.86
N THR A 120 6.07 -16.43 0.74
CA THR A 120 6.71 -15.95 0.94
C THR A 120 7.05 -15.27 1.39
N ASN A 121 7.11 -15.42 1.26
CA ASN A 121 7.66 -14.66 1.35
C ASN A 121 7.86 -13.85 1.69
N THR A 122 7.73 -13.97 1.44
CA THR A 122 8.20 -13.27 1.43
C THR A 122 8.63 -12.78 1.86
N LEU A 123 8.72 -13.01 1.61
CA LEU A 123 9.34 -12.72 1.67
C LEU A 123 9.86 -12.58 1.89
N VAL A 124 9.70 -13.04 1.59
CA VAL A 124 10.19 -12.98 1.39
C VAL A 124 10.42 -12.75 1.31
N LYS A 125 10.28 -13.04 0.84
CA LYS A 125 10.49 -12.92 0.37
C LYS A 125 10.96 -12.68 0.21
N MET A 126 10.94 -12.83 0.05
CA MET A 126 11.42 -12.83 -0.40
C MET A 126 12.02 -13.11 -0.51
N ASP A 127 11.95 -13.56 -0.87
CA ASP A 127 12.52 -14.01 -1.11
C ASP A 127 12.75 -14.16 -1.56
N ILE A 128 12.52 -14.53 -2.08
CA ILE A 128 12.66 -14.68 -2.62
C ILE A 128 12.70 -14.38 -3.13
N GLY A 129 12.39 -14.42 -3.48
CA GLY A 129 12.28 -14.01 -4.02
C GLY A 129 12.46 -13.84 -4.19
#